data_6501dd9a1979278198d8408e5c413502
#
_entry.id   6501dd9a1979278198d8408e5c413502
#
_cell.length_a   1.000
_cell.length_b   1.000
_cell.length_c   1.000
_cell.angle_alpha   90.00
_cell.angle_beta   90.00
_cell.angle_gamma   90.00
#
_symmetry.space_group_name_H-M   'P 1'
#
loop_
_entity.id
_entity.type
_entity.pdbx_description
1 polymer ?
#
loop_
_entity_poly.entity_id
_entity_poly.type
_entity_poly.pdbx_seq_one_letter_code
_entity_poly.pdbx_strand_id
1 'polypeptide(L)'
;TKLNTLTPNSQKIIGQMDGKLKMTTYVNLLDKYFWVGLPARVNEDLKLFEQYVRFKPDMEMEYVYYYDTPSVPAYQEEGNLTMEEQAKKMMKINDLNPKMFLTPEQIKAKIDLSGEHNRLVRELEYNGKKTFLRIFDDNMIFPTEAEISAALWTSLKSVSCRDMANVQ
;
A
#
# COMPACT_ATOMS: atom_id res chain seq x y z
N THR A 1 -13.33 22.51 14.23
CA THR A 1 -12.51 22.64 13.09
C THR A 1 -12.74 21.53 12.10
N LYS A 2 -13.10 21.95 10.92
CA LYS A 2 -13.53 21.04 9.85
C LYS A 2 -12.40 20.39 9.09
N LEU A 3 -11.14 20.59 9.51
CA LEU A 3 -9.94 20.14 8.78
C LEU A 3 -9.75 18.63 8.75
N ASN A 4 -10.43 17.89 9.61
CA ASN A 4 -10.25 16.44 9.77
C ASN A 4 -11.48 15.63 9.36
N THR A 5 -12.36 16.20 8.54
CA THR A 5 -13.57 15.50 8.08
C THR A 5 -13.49 15.26 6.59
N LEU A 6 -13.82 14.05 6.15
CA LEU A 6 -13.91 13.73 4.74
C LEU A 6 -14.93 14.64 4.03
N THR A 7 -14.66 14.93 2.75
CA THR A 7 -15.63 15.62 1.91
C THR A 7 -16.93 14.81 1.78
N PRO A 8 -18.07 15.44 1.47
CA PRO A 8 -19.32 14.70 1.27
C PRO A 8 -19.21 13.58 0.23
N ASN A 9 -18.46 13.81 -0.85
CA ASN A 9 -18.25 12.80 -1.88
C ASN A 9 -17.51 11.58 -1.33
N SER A 10 -16.45 11.79 -0.55
CA SER A 10 -15.69 10.71 0.07
C SER A 10 -16.53 9.94 1.08
N GLN A 11 -17.34 10.65 1.89
CA GLN A 11 -18.26 10.03 2.83
C GLN A 11 -19.28 9.13 2.11
N LYS A 12 -19.81 9.61 0.99
CA LYS A 12 -20.75 8.87 0.18
C LYS A 12 -20.14 7.58 -0.36
N ILE A 13 -18.90 7.64 -0.86
CA ILE A 13 -18.21 6.49 -1.40
C ILE A 13 -17.98 5.43 -0.31
N ILE A 14 -17.36 5.83 0.80
CA ILE A 14 -17.05 4.89 1.89
C ILE A 14 -18.34 4.35 2.54
N GLY A 15 -19.37 5.17 2.60
CA GLY A 15 -20.66 4.76 3.15
C GLY A 15 -21.41 3.71 2.32
N GLN A 16 -21.10 3.59 1.04
CA GLN A 16 -21.66 2.55 0.17
C GLN A 16 -20.90 1.22 0.26
N MET A 17 -19.76 1.20 0.92
CA MET A 17 -18.91 0.00 1.01
C MET A 17 -19.32 -0.83 2.22
N ASP A 18 -20.37 -1.63 2.08
CA ASP A 18 -20.89 -2.48 3.16
C ASP A 18 -20.05 -3.75 3.37
N GLY A 19 -19.31 -4.16 2.35
CA GLY A 19 -18.50 -5.37 2.40
C GLY A 19 -17.17 -5.17 3.10
N LYS A 20 -16.38 -6.24 3.12
CA LYS A 20 -15.06 -6.23 3.75
C LYS A 20 -14.06 -5.46 2.91
N LEU A 21 -13.47 -4.42 3.48
CA LEU A 21 -12.42 -3.61 2.87
C LEU A 21 -11.11 -3.84 3.61
N LYS A 22 -10.07 -4.22 2.87
CA LYS A 22 -8.73 -4.42 3.41
C LYS A 22 -7.72 -3.65 2.57
N MET A 23 -6.80 -2.96 3.23
CA MET A 23 -5.69 -2.30 2.58
C MET A 23 -4.39 -2.95 3.04
N THR A 24 -3.59 -3.42 2.09
CA THR A 24 -2.27 -3.98 2.35
C THR A 24 -1.21 -3.08 1.73
N THR A 25 -0.31 -2.57 2.55
CA THR A 25 0.83 -1.78 2.09
C THR A 25 2.03 -2.69 1.92
N TYR A 26 2.53 -2.81 0.68
CA TYR A 26 3.70 -3.60 0.36
C TYR A 26 4.94 -2.72 0.36
N VAL A 27 5.88 -3.02 1.24
CA VAL A 27 7.07 -2.21 1.48
C VAL A 27 8.29 -2.96 1.05
N ASN A 28 8.95 -2.50 -0.01
CA ASN A 28 10.21 -3.05 -0.48
C ASN A 28 11.37 -2.28 0.17
N LEU A 29 12.15 -2.97 1.00
CA LEU A 29 13.27 -2.38 1.73
C LEU A 29 14.33 -1.74 0.81
N LEU A 30 14.47 -2.24 -0.41
CA LEU A 30 15.45 -1.75 -1.38
C LEU A 30 14.92 -0.64 -2.28
N ASP A 31 13.62 -0.33 -2.20
CA ASP A 31 12.98 0.71 -2.98
C ASP A 31 13.24 2.09 -2.38
N LYS A 32 13.26 3.11 -3.25
CA LYS A 32 13.44 4.51 -2.88
C LYS A 32 12.49 4.97 -1.77
N TYR A 33 11.25 4.47 -1.77
CA TYR A 33 10.21 4.89 -0.83
C TYR A 33 10.06 3.96 0.37
N PHE A 34 11.04 3.11 0.65
CA PHE A 34 10.98 2.14 1.76
C PHE A 34 10.62 2.78 3.11
N TRP A 35 11.09 3.99 3.34
CA TRP A 35 10.94 4.70 4.62
C TRP A 35 9.48 5.03 4.96
N VAL A 36 8.62 5.16 3.94
CA VAL A 36 7.20 5.53 4.12
C VAL A 36 6.47 4.48 4.95
N GLY A 37 6.78 3.20 4.75
CA GLY A 37 6.09 2.10 5.41
C GLY A 37 6.84 1.48 6.59
N LEU A 38 7.96 2.04 7.03
CA LEU A 38 8.70 1.50 8.16
C LEU A 38 7.87 1.56 9.45
N PRO A 39 8.10 0.62 10.40
CA PRO A 39 7.34 0.59 11.65
C PRO A 39 7.35 1.92 12.40
N ALA A 40 8.46 2.67 12.34
CA ALA A 40 8.54 3.98 12.98
C ALA A 40 7.60 5.02 12.35
N ARG A 41 7.11 4.77 11.13
CA ARG A 41 6.25 5.68 10.37
C ARG A 41 4.80 5.22 10.29
N VAL A 42 4.49 4.04 10.81
CA VAL A 42 3.13 3.46 10.71
C VAL A 42 2.08 4.39 11.31
N ASN A 43 2.38 5.07 12.40
CA ASN A 43 1.41 5.99 13.03
C ASN A 43 1.05 7.16 12.12
N GLU A 44 2.01 7.70 11.36
CA GLU A 44 1.75 8.76 10.39
C GLU A 44 0.84 8.26 9.26
N ASP A 45 1.10 7.04 8.83
CA ASP A 45 0.33 6.38 7.78
C ASP A 45 -1.10 6.08 8.23
N LEU A 46 -1.25 5.53 9.44
CA LEU A 46 -2.57 5.29 10.03
C LEU A 46 -3.36 6.58 10.17
N LYS A 47 -2.69 7.67 10.54
CA LYS A 47 -3.32 8.98 10.65
C LYS A 47 -3.85 9.48 9.31
N LEU A 48 -3.15 9.19 8.22
CA LEU A 48 -3.58 9.55 6.88
C LEU A 48 -4.92 8.90 6.52
N PHE A 49 -5.12 7.65 6.94
CA PHE A 49 -6.34 6.89 6.65
C PHE A 49 -7.37 6.94 7.76
N GLU A 50 -7.07 7.60 8.88
CA GLU A 50 -7.92 7.66 10.07
C GLU A 50 -9.34 8.10 9.76
N GLN A 51 -9.51 9.09 8.89
CA GLN A 51 -10.82 9.62 8.56
C GLN A 51 -11.70 8.59 7.85
N TYR A 52 -11.09 7.77 6.98
CA TYR A 52 -11.80 6.68 6.32
C TYR A 52 -12.20 5.59 7.31
N VAL A 53 -11.31 5.27 8.24
CA VAL A 53 -11.59 4.28 9.29
C VAL A 53 -12.73 4.74 10.19
N ARG A 54 -12.87 6.04 10.44
CA ARG A 54 -14.00 6.58 11.22
C ARG A 54 -15.35 6.27 10.58
N PHE A 55 -15.43 6.32 9.25
CA PHE A 55 -16.66 6.01 8.51
C PHE A 55 -16.81 4.53 8.21
N LYS A 56 -15.73 3.74 8.30
CA LYS A 56 -15.75 2.31 8.11
C LYS A 56 -14.80 1.65 9.11
N PRO A 57 -15.22 1.52 10.39
CA PRO A 57 -14.34 1.01 11.46
C PRO A 57 -13.85 -0.43 11.28
N ASP A 58 -14.52 -1.22 10.45
CA ASP A 58 -14.12 -2.60 10.14
C ASP A 58 -13.09 -2.70 9.01
N MET A 59 -12.62 -1.57 8.48
CA MET A 59 -11.53 -1.54 7.51
C MET A 59 -10.26 -2.12 8.11
N GLU A 60 -9.69 -3.12 7.45
CA GLU A 60 -8.43 -3.73 7.87
C GLU A 60 -7.25 -3.07 7.19
N MET A 61 -6.16 -2.87 7.93
CA MET A 61 -4.90 -2.35 7.41
C MET A 61 -3.77 -3.30 7.77
N GLU A 62 -2.97 -3.68 6.78
CA GLU A 62 -1.85 -4.60 6.94
C GLU A 62 -0.62 -4.06 6.22
N TYR A 63 0.56 -4.39 6.75
CA TYR A 63 1.85 -4.05 6.15
C TYR A 63 2.60 -5.34 5.88
N VAL A 64 3.09 -5.48 4.64
CA VAL A 64 3.90 -6.61 4.22
C VAL A 64 5.28 -6.10 3.81
N TYR A 65 6.30 -6.55 4.52
CA TYR A 65 7.68 -6.13 4.29
C TYR A 65 8.43 -7.22 3.51
N TYR A 66 9.17 -6.79 2.51
CA TYR A 66 9.96 -7.69 1.68
C TYR A 66 11.18 -6.97 1.11
N TYR A 67 12.03 -7.70 0.40
CA TYR A 67 13.07 -7.09 -0.42
C TYR A 67 13.10 -7.78 -1.79
N ASP A 68 13.30 -6.97 -2.82
CA ASP A 68 13.48 -7.42 -4.20
C ASP A 68 14.10 -6.28 -5.00
N THR A 69 14.50 -6.56 -6.24
CA THR A 69 15.11 -5.55 -7.11
C THR A 69 14.14 -4.41 -7.38
N PRO A 70 14.45 -3.18 -6.96
CA PRO A 70 13.58 -2.02 -7.24
C PRO A 70 13.88 -1.44 -8.61
N SER A 71 12.91 -0.69 -9.19
CA SER A 71 13.18 0.11 -10.38
C SER A 71 13.99 1.35 -10.05
N VAL A 72 13.75 1.93 -8.85
CA VAL A 72 14.54 3.05 -8.32
C VAL A 72 15.06 2.65 -6.94
N PRO A 73 16.36 2.39 -6.82
CA PRO A 73 16.92 1.94 -5.54
C PRO A 73 16.91 3.02 -4.48
N ALA A 74 16.83 2.61 -3.21
CA ALA A 74 16.87 3.47 -2.04
C ALA A 74 18.17 4.30 -2.02
N TYR A 75 19.27 3.65 -2.37
CA TYR A 75 20.56 4.31 -2.59
C TYR A 75 21.43 3.44 -3.50
N GLN A 76 22.43 4.07 -4.11
CA GLN A 76 23.37 3.35 -4.97
C GLN A 76 24.46 2.71 -4.13
N GLU A 77 24.61 1.41 -4.30
CA GLU A 77 25.69 0.67 -3.67
C GLU A 77 26.95 0.75 -4.54
N GLU A 78 28.05 1.14 -3.91
CA GLU A 78 29.37 1.00 -4.50
C GLU A 78 29.93 -0.36 -4.12
N GLY A 79 29.99 -1.28 -5.10
CA GLY A 79 30.53 -2.62 -4.89
C GLY A 79 29.62 -3.74 -5.36
N ASN A 80 30.06 -4.97 -5.13
CA ASN A 80 29.41 -6.18 -5.65
C ASN A 80 28.58 -6.88 -4.57
N LEU A 81 27.77 -6.14 -3.83
CA LEU A 81 26.88 -6.74 -2.85
C LEU A 81 25.74 -7.47 -3.54
N THR A 82 25.43 -8.68 -3.07
CA THR A 82 24.21 -9.36 -3.50
C THR A 82 22.98 -8.64 -2.97
N MET A 83 21.84 -8.91 -3.54
CA MET A 83 20.57 -8.32 -3.08
C MET A 83 20.32 -8.65 -1.59
N GLU A 84 20.59 -9.87 -1.17
CA GLU A 84 20.46 -10.29 0.22
C GLU A 84 21.40 -9.50 1.14
N GLU A 85 22.64 -9.29 0.72
CA GLU A 85 23.62 -8.53 1.50
C GLU A 85 23.20 -7.07 1.62
N GLN A 86 22.69 -6.47 0.53
CA GLN A 86 22.14 -5.11 0.54
C GLN A 86 20.97 -5.01 1.52
N ALA A 87 20.06 -5.98 1.49
CA ALA A 87 18.91 -6.01 2.38
C ALA A 87 19.34 -6.11 3.85
N LYS A 88 20.29 -6.98 4.17
CA LYS A 88 20.83 -7.12 5.53
C LYS A 88 21.47 -5.82 6.01
N LYS A 89 22.20 -5.13 5.14
CA LYS A 89 22.82 -3.85 5.45
C LYS A 89 21.77 -2.79 5.77
N MET A 90 20.71 -2.73 4.97
CA MET A 90 19.59 -1.79 5.17
C MET A 90 18.85 -2.09 6.48
N MET A 91 18.64 -3.35 6.80
CA MET A 91 18.02 -3.75 8.06
C MET A 91 18.85 -3.31 9.25
N LYS A 92 20.16 -3.47 9.19
CA LYS A 92 21.08 -3.07 10.24
C LYS A 92 21.12 -1.56 10.44
N ILE A 93 21.22 -0.81 9.35
CA ILE A 93 21.26 0.66 9.39
C ILE A 93 19.98 1.24 9.99
N ASN A 94 18.83 0.64 9.70
CA ASN A 94 17.53 1.10 10.14
C ASN A 94 17.00 0.40 11.39
N ASP A 95 17.84 -0.43 12.02
CA ASP A 95 17.48 -1.20 13.23
C ASP A 95 16.19 -2.01 13.04
N LEU A 96 16.14 -2.79 11.97
CA LEU A 96 14.98 -3.59 11.62
C LEU A 96 15.23 -5.08 11.88
N ASN A 97 14.18 -5.77 12.34
CA ASN A 97 14.24 -7.20 12.57
C ASN A 97 14.19 -7.97 11.24
N PRO A 98 15.24 -8.77 10.90
CA PRO A 98 15.25 -9.52 9.65
C PRO A 98 14.06 -10.47 9.48
N LYS A 99 13.48 -10.95 10.58
CA LYS A 99 12.36 -11.90 10.54
C LYS A 99 11.06 -11.29 9.97
N MET A 100 10.95 -9.97 9.93
CA MET A 100 9.74 -9.34 9.39
C MET A 100 9.75 -9.23 7.87
N PHE A 101 10.87 -9.55 7.21
CA PHE A 101 11.02 -9.38 5.76
C PHE A 101 10.90 -10.69 5.01
N LEU A 102 10.05 -10.70 3.99
CA LEU A 102 9.96 -11.80 3.04
C LEU A 102 11.12 -11.71 2.04
N THR A 103 11.63 -12.85 1.64
CA THR A 103 12.65 -12.95 0.56
C THR A 103 11.97 -12.68 -0.79
N PRO A 104 12.77 -12.45 -1.87
CA PRO A 104 12.19 -12.30 -3.21
C PRO A 104 11.32 -13.49 -3.62
N GLU A 105 11.72 -14.70 -3.28
CA GLU A 105 10.97 -15.91 -3.60
C GLU A 105 9.64 -15.95 -2.83
N GLN A 106 9.68 -15.57 -1.55
CA GLN A 106 8.50 -15.58 -0.70
C GLN A 106 7.47 -14.54 -1.15
N ILE A 107 7.90 -13.32 -1.51
CA ILE A 107 6.95 -12.30 -1.97
C ILE A 107 6.35 -12.68 -3.32
N LYS A 108 7.15 -13.24 -4.24
CA LYS A 108 6.66 -13.68 -5.55
C LYS A 108 5.64 -14.81 -5.45
N ALA A 109 5.78 -15.67 -4.43
CA ALA A 109 4.80 -16.72 -4.17
C ALA A 109 3.48 -16.15 -3.63
N LYS A 110 3.50 -14.98 -3.01
CA LYS A 110 2.33 -14.31 -2.42
C LYS A 110 1.62 -13.41 -3.41
N ILE A 111 2.36 -12.60 -4.16
CA ILE A 111 1.82 -11.61 -5.09
C ILE A 111 2.85 -11.25 -6.15
N ASP A 112 2.39 -10.94 -7.36
CA ASP A 112 3.25 -10.40 -8.41
C ASP A 112 3.20 -8.88 -8.36
N LEU A 113 4.28 -8.27 -7.90
CA LEU A 113 4.45 -6.82 -7.83
C LEU A 113 5.33 -6.26 -8.96
N SER A 114 5.70 -7.09 -9.95
CA SER A 114 6.55 -6.65 -11.06
C SER A 114 5.86 -5.57 -11.90
N GLY A 115 4.55 -5.66 -12.09
CA GLY A 115 3.76 -4.64 -12.77
C GLY A 115 3.74 -3.31 -12.04
N GLU A 116 4.01 -3.30 -10.74
CA GLU A 116 4.15 -2.11 -9.91
C GLU A 116 5.62 -1.72 -9.70
N HIS A 117 6.53 -2.33 -10.46
CA HIS A 117 7.97 -2.06 -10.44
C HIS A 117 8.63 -2.27 -9.06
N ASN A 118 8.07 -3.13 -8.23
CA ASN A 118 8.52 -3.37 -6.86
C ASN A 118 8.65 -2.09 -6.04
N ARG A 119 7.86 -1.07 -6.35
CA ARG A 119 7.75 0.16 -5.55
C ARG A 119 6.82 -0.07 -4.37
N LEU A 120 6.89 0.82 -3.40
CA LEU A 120 5.87 0.86 -2.36
C LEU A 120 4.51 1.08 -3.01
N VAL A 121 3.57 0.20 -2.71
CA VAL A 121 2.22 0.26 -3.27
C VAL A 121 1.22 -0.23 -2.21
N ARG A 122 0.01 0.31 -2.26
CA ARG A 122 -1.07 -0.14 -1.40
C ARG A 122 -2.09 -0.89 -2.25
N GLU A 123 -2.50 -2.05 -1.79
CA GLU A 123 -3.53 -2.84 -2.43
C GLU A 123 -4.82 -2.72 -1.64
N LEU A 124 -5.86 -2.22 -2.29
CA LEU A 124 -7.21 -2.19 -1.74
C LEU A 124 -7.94 -3.44 -2.22
N GLU A 125 -8.47 -4.21 -1.28
CA GLU A 125 -9.28 -5.38 -1.59
C GLU A 125 -10.69 -5.16 -1.03
N TYR A 126 -11.67 -5.20 -1.93
CA TYR A 126 -13.07 -5.06 -1.57
C TYR A 126 -13.88 -6.17 -2.22
N ASN A 127 -14.52 -7.01 -1.40
CA ASN A 127 -15.31 -8.14 -1.86
C ASN A 127 -14.57 -9.03 -2.88
N GLY A 128 -13.27 -9.27 -2.65
CA GLY A 128 -12.43 -10.09 -3.52
C GLY A 128 -11.86 -9.38 -4.73
N LYS A 129 -12.18 -8.11 -4.93
CA LYS A 129 -11.61 -7.28 -5.99
C LYS A 129 -10.45 -6.46 -5.48
N LYS A 130 -9.39 -6.37 -6.27
CA LYS A 130 -8.15 -5.69 -5.90
C LYS A 130 -7.88 -4.49 -6.79
N THR A 131 -7.49 -3.38 -6.17
CA THR A 131 -7.11 -2.14 -6.85
C THR A 131 -5.87 -1.60 -6.17
N PHE A 132 -4.91 -1.08 -6.95
CA PHE A 132 -3.69 -0.51 -6.39
C PHE A 132 -3.80 1.00 -6.24
N LEU A 133 -3.26 1.50 -5.13
CA LEU A 133 -3.05 2.91 -4.86
C LEU A 133 -1.54 3.15 -4.89
N ARG A 134 -1.08 3.90 -5.90
CA ARG A 134 0.34 4.02 -6.25
C ARG A 134 0.94 5.34 -5.81
N ILE A 135 2.28 5.36 -5.69
CA ILE A 135 3.05 6.60 -5.65
C ILE A 135 3.37 6.98 -7.10
N PHE A 136 2.96 8.17 -7.52
CA PHE A 136 3.20 8.62 -8.89
C PHE A 136 4.56 9.29 -9.08
N ASP A 137 4.94 10.18 -8.15
CA ASP A 137 6.24 10.87 -8.19
C ASP A 137 6.67 11.35 -6.79
N ASP A 138 7.85 11.96 -6.71
CA ASP A 138 8.43 12.41 -5.44
C ASP A 138 7.61 13.52 -4.76
N ASN A 139 6.76 14.22 -5.50
CA ASN A 139 5.91 15.27 -4.95
C ASN A 139 4.58 14.72 -4.43
N MET A 140 4.25 13.48 -4.78
CA MET A 140 2.99 12.83 -4.45
C MET A 140 3.21 11.47 -3.78
N ILE A 141 4.08 11.45 -2.78
CA ILE A 141 4.41 10.24 -2.03
C ILE A 141 3.22 9.76 -1.20
N PHE A 142 2.52 10.70 -0.55
CA PHE A 142 1.33 10.38 0.22
C PHE A 142 0.09 10.65 -0.62
N PRO A 143 -0.86 9.70 -0.69
CA PRO A 143 -2.06 9.89 -1.48
C PRO A 143 -2.94 10.99 -0.90
N THR A 144 -3.56 11.77 -1.80
CA THR A 144 -4.56 12.77 -1.42
C THR A 144 -5.90 12.08 -1.14
N GLU A 145 -6.80 12.79 -0.48
CA GLU A 145 -8.18 12.32 -0.29
C GLU A 145 -8.84 11.97 -1.62
N ALA A 146 -8.64 12.80 -2.65
CA ALA A 146 -9.20 12.56 -3.98
C ALA A 146 -8.69 11.24 -4.58
N GLU A 147 -7.40 10.95 -4.44
CA GLU A 147 -6.80 9.71 -4.94
C GLU A 147 -7.30 8.48 -4.19
N ILE A 148 -7.39 8.57 -2.87
CA ILE A 148 -7.91 7.48 -2.03
C ILE A 148 -9.37 7.21 -2.41
N SER A 149 -10.19 8.23 -2.48
CA SER A 149 -11.60 8.10 -2.80
C SER A 149 -11.82 7.60 -4.23
N ALA A 150 -10.98 8.01 -5.18
CA ALA A 150 -11.03 7.49 -6.55
C ALA A 150 -10.69 5.98 -6.60
N ALA A 151 -9.70 5.54 -5.83
CA ALA A 151 -9.34 4.12 -5.73
C ALA A 151 -10.47 3.30 -5.09
N LEU A 152 -11.08 3.82 -4.04
CA LEU A 152 -12.23 3.20 -3.39
C LEU A 152 -13.43 3.12 -4.34
N TRP A 153 -13.70 4.19 -5.07
CA TRP A 153 -14.76 4.21 -6.08
C TRP A 153 -14.54 3.16 -7.16
N THR A 154 -13.30 3.01 -7.63
CA THR A 154 -12.94 1.99 -8.62
C THR A 154 -13.22 0.60 -8.09
N SER A 155 -12.86 0.32 -6.85
CA SER A 155 -13.13 -0.96 -6.19
C SER A 155 -14.63 -1.23 -6.09
N LEU A 156 -15.40 -0.24 -5.67
CA LEU A 156 -16.86 -0.33 -5.54
C LEU A 156 -17.53 -0.57 -6.89
N LYS A 157 -17.14 0.20 -7.89
CA LYS A 157 -17.70 0.12 -9.24
C LYS A 157 -17.38 -1.21 -9.92
N SER A 158 -16.18 -1.74 -9.74
CA SER A 158 -15.78 -3.03 -10.30
C SER A 158 -16.68 -4.17 -9.81
N VAL A 159 -17.04 -4.16 -8.53
CA VAL A 159 -17.97 -5.12 -7.95
C VAL A 159 -19.37 -4.96 -8.57
N SER A 160 -19.86 -3.73 -8.67
CA SER A 160 -21.18 -3.45 -9.27
C SER A 160 -21.27 -3.90 -10.72
N CYS A 161 -20.24 -3.63 -11.53
CA CYS A 161 -20.21 -4.08 -12.93
C CYS A 161 -20.21 -5.60 -13.05
N ARG A 162 -19.54 -6.30 -12.13
CA ARG A 162 -19.50 -7.76 -12.11
C ARG A 162 -20.86 -8.34 -11.72
N ASP A 163 -21.52 -7.75 -10.74
CA ASP A 163 -22.85 -8.18 -10.31
C ASP A 163 -23.86 -8.02 -11.45
N MET A 164 -23.78 -6.91 -12.19
CA MET A 164 -24.61 -6.70 -13.38
C MET A 164 -24.33 -7.71 -14.48
N ALA A 165 -23.09 -8.12 -14.67
CA ALA A 165 -22.73 -9.13 -15.66
C ALA A 165 -23.28 -10.53 -15.28
N ASN A 166 -23.43 -10.81 -14.01
CA ASN A 166 -23.97 -12.10 -13.54
C ASN A 166 -25.50 -12.17 -13.56
N VAL A 167 -26.19 -11.06 -13.79
CA VAL A 167 -27.65 -11.00 -13.87
C VAL A 167 -28.16 -11.33 -15.27
N GLN A 168 -27.28 -11.38 -16.26
CA GLN A 168 -27.62 -11.80 -17.61
C GLN A 168 -27.44 -13.31 -17.79
#